data_2ad50218e4bcc3d5d0de60d03cc4ee94
#
_entry.id   2ad50218e4bcc3d5d0de60d03cc4ee94
#
_cell.length_a   1.000
_cell.length_b   1.000
_cell.length_c   1.000
_cell.angle_alpha   90.00
_cell.angle_beta   90.00
_cell.angle_gamma   90.00
#
_symmetry.space_group_name_H-M   'P 1'
#
loop_
_entity.id
_entity.type
_entity.pdbx_description
1 polymer ?
#
loop_
_entity_poly.entity_id
_entity_poly.type
_entity_poly.pdbx_seq_one_letter_code
_entity_poly.pdbx_strand_id
1 'polypeptide(L)'
;LGIWIVGGSMPVAKRPDGSEIEDRVRATCLVFDDQGSEVARYDKIHLFDAMVEDAHGQYRESDTFEPGEQVVTVDTPAGKLGLAICYDLRFPELFRLLREQNVDWMCLPSAFTWQTGDAHWYPLIRARAIENQVWVVAPGQGGQNSERRRTYGHSLICDPWGRVVTEMGEGPGLVAAELDLDQVANLRTRMPVWEHRRLKG
;
A
#
# COMPACT_ATOMS: atom_id res chain seq x y z
N LEU A 1 21.40 -11.42 2.98
CA LEU A 1 21.48 -10.08 3.64
C LEU A 1 20.91 -10.10 5.06
N GLY A 2 20.11 -11.11 5.42
CA GLY A 2 19.49 -11.20 6.74
C GLY A 2 18.49 -10.07 7.02
N ILE A 3 17.71 -9.67 6.01
CA ILE A 3 16.70 -8.60 6.09
C ILE A 3 15.36 -9.08 5.54
N TRP A 4 14.29 -8.53 6.05
CA TRP A 4 12.97 -8.70 5.47
C TRP A 4 12.77 -7.76 4.27
N ILE A 5 12.03 -8.24 3.26
CA ILE A 5 11.79 -7.48 2.02
C ILE A 5 10.29 -7.50 1.71
N VAL A 6 9.72 -6.33 1.52
CA VAL A 6 8.41 -6.16 0.85
C VAL A 6 8.70 -5.78 -0.60
N GLY A 7 8.45 -6.70 -1.54
CA GLY A 7 8.96 -6.64 -2.91
C GLY A 7 8.27 -5.65 -3.85
N GLY A 8 7.48 -4.72 -3.31
CA GLY A 8 6.72 -3.80 -4.16
C GLY A 8 5.55 -4.50 -4.86
N SER A 9 5.29 -4.15 -6.12
CA SER A 9 4.30 -4.89 -6.92
C SER A 9 4.89 -5.33 -8.26
N MET A 10 4.61 -6.58 -8.61
CA MET A 10 5.08 -7.19 -9.86
C MET A 10 3.96 -7.96 -10.55
N PRO A 11 3.99 -8.12 -11.89
CA PRO A 11 3.04 -8.96 -12.61
C PRO A 11 3.35 -10.46 -12.36
N VAL A 12 2.34 -11.21 -11.95
CA VAL A 12 2.44 -12.67 -11.73
C VAL A 12 1.35 -13.39 -12.51
N ALA A 13 1.72 -14.36 -13.36
CA ALA A 13 0.81 -15.10 -14.22
C ALA A 13 0.20 -16.35 -13.56
N LYS A 14 0.32 -16.48 -12.25
CA LYS A 14 -0.26 -17.59 -11.47
C LYS A 14 -1.10 -17.08 -10.31
N ARG A 15 -2.20 -17.75 -10.03
CA ARG A 15 -3.01 -17.53 -8.83
C ARG A 15 -2.36 -18.17 -7.60
N PRO A 16 -2.81 -17.85 -6.38
CA PRO A 16 -2.26 -18.44 -5.15
C PRO A 16 -2.38 -19.97 -5.07
N ASP A 17 -3.37 -20.57 -5.74
CA ASP A 17 -3.56 -22.02 -5.83
C ASP A 17 -2.65 -22.71 -6.87
N GLY A 18 -1.80 -21.93 -7.55
CA GLY A 18 -0.88 -22.40 -8.58
C GLY A 18 -1.46 -22.49 -9.98
N SER A 19 -2.77 -22.23 -10.16
CA SER A 19 -3.40 -22.19 -11.49
C SER A 19 -2.86 -21.03 -12.32
N GLU A 20 -2.71 -21.25 -13.62
CA GLU A 20 -2.22 -20.23 -14.55
C GLU A 20 -3.32 -19.27 -14.96
N ILE A 21 -2.93 -18.05 -15.29
CA ILE A 21 -3.79 -16.99 -15.83
C ILE A 21 -3.41 -16.83 -17.30
N GLU A 22 -4.33 -17.16 -18.22
CA GLU A 22 -4.01 -17.25 -19.65
C GLU A 22 -3.77 -15.87 -20.30
N ASP A 23 -4.69 -14.92 -20.12
CA ASP A 23 -4.69 -13.65 -20.87
C ASP A 23 -4.34 -12.43 -20.02
N ARG A 24 -4.22 -12.58 -18.73
CA ARG A 24 -3.94 -11.50 -17.76
C ARG A 24 -2.88 -11.92 -16.77
N VAL A 25 -2.55 -11.02 -15.87
CA VAL A 25 -1.66 -11.26 -14.72
C VAL A 25 -2.26 -10.64 -13.47
N ARG A 26 -1.72 -10.93 -12.30
CA ARG A 26 -2.05 -10.22 -11.07
C ARG A 26 -0.96 -9.21 -10.70
N ALA A 27 -1.35 -8.05 -10.22
CA ALA A 27 -0.42 -7.13 -9.59
C ALA A 27 -0.18 -7.62 -8.16
N THR A 28 0.97 -8.23 -7.92
CA THR A 28 1.25 -9.01 -6.72
C THR A 28 2.38 -8.38 -5.91
N CYS A 29 2.15 -8.23 -4.60
CA CYS A 29 3.18 -7.89 -3.63
C CYS A 29 3.59 -9.16 -2.87
N LEU A 30 4.89 -9.48 -2.88
CA LEU A 30 5.46 -10.59 -2.14
C LEU A 30 6.26 -10.09 -0.95
N VAL A 31 6.20 -10.81 0.17
CA VAL A 31 7.03 -10.55 1.34
C VAL A 31 7.96 -11.72 1.57
N PHE A 32 9.23 -11.40 1.74
CA PHE A 32 10.29 -12.38 2.02
C PHE A 32 10.88 -12.13 3.40
N ASP A 33 11.12 -13.21 4.15
CA ASP A 33 11.82 -13.16 5.43
C ASP A 33 13.34 -12.96 5.27
N ASP A 34 14.05 -12.95 6.39
CA ASP A 34 15.51 -12.79 6.43
C ASP A 34 16.28 -14.00 5.90
N GLN A 35 15.61 -15.14 5.66
CA GLN A 35 16.16 -16.32 4.99
C GLN A 35 15.90 -16.31 3.48
N GLY A 36 15.06 -15.38 2.99
CA GLY A 36 14.64 -15.28 1.59
C GLY A 36 13.46 -16.19 1.25
N SER A 37 12.75 -16.72 2.25
CA SER A 37 11.52 -17.49 2.05
C SER A 37 10.35 -16.54 1.82
N GLU A 38 9.48 -16.85 0.86
CA GLU A 38 8.21 -16.14 0.67
C GLU A 38 7.28 -16.49 1.84
N VAL A 39 6.90 -15.45 2.61
CA VAL A 39 6.05 -15.60 3.81
C VAL A 39 4.67 -14.98 3.65
N ALA A 40 4.48 -14.11 2.65
CA ALA A 40 3.16 -13.58 2.31
C ALA A 40 3.10 -13.17 0.84
N ARG A 41 1.88 -13.27 0.28
CA ARG A 41 1.53 -12.81 -1.06
C ARG A 41 0.21 -12.07 -1.00
N TYR A 42 0.20 -10.85 -1.53
CA TYR A 42 -1.01 -10.03 -1.71
C TYR A 42 -1.21 -9.73 -3.19
N ASP A 43 -2.35 -10.11 -3.72
CA ASP A 43 -2.80 -9.74 -5.07
C ASP A 43 -3.73 -8.54 -4.97
N LYS A 44 -3.45 -7.48 -5.71
CA LYS A 44 -4.19 -6.22 -5.70
C LYS A 44 -5.68 -6.44 -5.92
N ILE A 45 -6.50 -5.92 -5.00
CA ILE A 45 -7.96 -6.11 -5.03
C ILE A 45 -8.62 -5.09 -5.98
N HIS A 46 -8.27 -3.80 -5.84
CA HIS A 46 -8.93 -2.73 -6.58
C HIS A 46 -8.11 -2.31 -7.80
N LEU A 47 -8.63 -2.57 -8.99
CA LEU A 47 -7.98 -2.24 -10.25
C LEU A 47 -8.29 -0.81 -10.69
N PHE A 48 -7.30 -0.14 -11.27
CA PHE A 48 -7.40 1.26 -11.68
C PHE A 48 -8.02 1.41 -13.06
N ASP A 49 -9.36 1.38 -13.11
CA ASP A 49 -10.14 1.70 -14.29
C ASP A 49 -10.71 3.11 -14.12
N ALA A 50 -10.06 4.10 -14.72
CA ALA A 50 -10.41 5.49 -14.53
C ALA A 50 -10.08 6.35 -15.75
N MET A 51 -10.81 7.44 -15.90
CA MET A 51 -10.45 8.53 -16.80
C MET A 51 -9.70 9.60 -15.99
N VAL A 52 -8.53 9.99 -16.45
CA VAL A 52 -7.70 11.03 -15.84
C VAL A 52 -7.41 12.09 -16.88
N GLU A 53 -7.46 13.35 -16.48
CA GLU A 53 -7.14 14.50 -17.36
C GLU A 53 -5.63 14.66 -17.53
N ASP A 54 -4.96 13.62 -18.04
CA ASP A 54 -3.54 13.61 -18.38
C ASP A 54 -3.32 13.18 -19.85
N ALA A 55 -2.08 13.09 -20.29
CA ALA A 55 -1.75 12.73 -21.68
C ALA A 55 -2.10 11.27 -22.04
N HIS A 56 -2.33 10.40 -21.05
CA HIS A 56 -2.77 9.02 -21.26
C HIS A 56 -4.30 8.93 -21.37
N GLY A 57 -5.01 9.73 -20.59
CA GLY A 57 -6.47 9.90 -20.64
C GLY A 57 -7.24 8.78 -19.98
N GLN A 58 -7.23 7.58 -20.53
CA GLN A 58 -8.00 6.43 -20.04
C GLN A 58 -7.09 5.33 -19.52
N TYR A 59 -7.34 4.88 -18.30
CA TYR A 59 -6.70 3.75 -17.66
C TYR A 59 -7.70 2.60 -17.53
N ARG A 60 -7.30 1.40 -17.94
CA ARG A 60 -8.10 0.17 -17.87
C ARG A 60 -7.19 -0.96 -17.40
N GLU A 61 -6.88 -0.96 -16.12
CA GLU A 61 -6.01 -1.97 -15.52
C GLU A 61 -6.62 -3.36 -15.62
N SER A 62 -7.96 -3.45 -15.56
CA SER A 62 -8.71 -4.71 -15.70
C SER A 62 -8.53 -5.41 -17.06
N ASP A 63 -8.12 -4.69 -18.10
CA ASP A 63 -7.83 -5.31 -19.40
C ASP A 63 -6.58 -6.23 -19.32
N THR A 64 -5.65 -5.92 -18.41
CA THR A 64 -4.36 -6.64 -18.27
C THR A 64 -4.26 -7.42 -16.97
N PHE A 65 -4.93 -6.95 -15.91
CA PHE A 65 -4.81 -7.55 -14.57
C PHE A 65 -6.12 -8.21 -14.14
N GLU A 66 -5.97 -9.35 -13.44
CA GLU A 66 -7.05 -10.02 -12.71
C GLU A 66 -7.01 -9.54 -11.24
N PRO A 67 -8.14 -9.15 -10.63
CA PRO A 67 -8.16 -8.70 -9.24
C PRO A 67 -7.91 -9.85 -8.26
N GLY A 68 -7.28 -9.51 -7.13
CA GLY A 68 -7.25 -10.35 -5.94
C GLY A 68 -8.57 -10.25 -5.15
N GLU A 69 -8.70 -11.11 -4.12
CA GLU A 69 -9.92 -11.18 -3.30
C GLU A 69 -9.62 -11.22 -1.79
N GLN A 70 -8.35 -11.36 -1.40
CA GLN A 70 -7.98 -11.61 -0.02
C GLN A 70 -7.29 -10.43 0.63
N VAL A 71 -7.70 -10.11 1.84
CA VAL A 71 -7.00 -9.20 2.74
C VAL A 71 -5.84 -9.97 3.37
N VAL A 72 -4.62 -9.44 3.26
CA VAL A 72 -3.41 -10.14 3.69
C VAL A 72 -2.66 -9.35 4.74
N THR A 73 -2.34 -10.03 5.84
CA THR A 73 -1.44 -9.57 6.89
C THR A 73 -0.34 -10.59 7.15
N VAL A 74 0.80 -10.14 7.67
CA VAL A 74 1.92 -11.01 8.02
C VAL A 74 2.63 -10.47 9.26
N ASP A 75 2.99 -11.36 10.18
CA ASP A 75 3.80 -11.01 11.34
C ASP A 75 5.27 -10.84 10.91
N THR A 76 5.86 -9.71 11.29
CA THR A 76 7.25 -9.37 10.97
C THR A 76 8.00 -8.96 12.25
N PRO A 77 9.34 -8.90 12.24
CA PRO A 77 10.09 -8.35 13.38
C PRO A 77 9.74 -6.90 13.72
N ALA A 78 9.17 -6.15 12.76
CA ALA A 78 8.72 -4.78 12.93
C ALA A 78 7.22 -4.66 13.26
N GLY A 79 6.59 -5.73 13.80
CA GLY A 79 5.15 -5.79 14.08
C GLY A 79 4.35 -6.37 12.92
N LYS A 80 3.03 -6.38 13.08
CA LYS A 80 2.11 -6.93 12.08
C LYS A 80 1.93 -5.98 10.91
N LEU A 81 2.29 -6.45 9.72
CA LEU A 81 2.20 -5.75 8.45
C LEU A 81 0.88 -6.04 7.75
N GLY A 82 0.20 -5.01 7.25
CA GLY A 82 -0.89 -5.09 6.29
C GLY A 82 -0.43 -4.70 4.88
N LEU A 83 -0.92 -5.41 3.87
CA LEU A 83 -0.54 -5.20 2.47
C LEU A 83 -1.66 -4.53 1.67
N ALA A 84 -1.29 -3.54 0.87
CA ALA A 84 -2.15 -2.87 -0.11
C ALA A 84 -1.29 -2.40 -1.29
N ILE A 85 -1.90 -2.17 -2.46
CA ILE A 85 -1.18 -1.69 -3.66
C ILE A 85 -1.92 -0.51 -4.28
N CYS A 86 -1.25 0.64 -4.36
CA CYS A 86 -1.60 1.79 -5.22
C CYS A 86 -3.09 2.23 -5.10
N TYR A 87 -3.93 1.85 -6.05
CA TYR A 87 -5.34 2.25 -6.12
C TYR A 87 -6.17 1.81 -4.91
N ASP A 88 -5.74 0.76 -4.20
CA ASP A 88 -6.32 0.32 -2.92
C ASP A 88 -6.42 1.46 -1.90
N LEU A 89 -5.50 2.44 -1.96
CA LEU A 89 -5.50 3.62 -1.10
C LEU A 89 -6.85 4.37 -1.05
N ARG A 90 -7.65 4.26 -2.13
CA ARG A 90 -8.94 4.96 -2.23
C ARG A 90 -10.08 4.25 -1.51
N PHE A 91 -9.88 3.02 -1.09
CA PHE A 91 -10.92 2.16 -0.51
C PHE A 91 -10.69 1.96 1.00
N PRO A 92 -11.30 2.81 1.86
CA PRO A 92 -11.13 2.74 3.30
C PRO A 92 -11.54 1.38 3.88
N GLU A 93 -12.42 0.65 3.20
CA GLU A 93 -12.92 -0.66 3.60
C GLU A 93 -11.77 -1.67 3.76
N LEU A 94 -10.83 -1.74 2.81
CA LEU A 94 -9.65 -2.60 2.91
C LEU A 94 -8.82 -2.26 4.15
N PHE A 95 -8.57 -0.98 4.40
CA PHE A 95 -7.77 -0.53 5.53
C PHE A 95 -8.47 -0.81 6.87
N ARG A 96 -9.81 -0.78 6.90
CA ARG A 96 -10.59 -1.19 8.08
C ARG A 96 -10.47 -2.69 8.33
N LEU A 97 -10.53 -3.53 7.29
CA LEU A 97 -10.33 -4.98 7.42
C LEU A 97 -8.90 -5.32 7.88
N LEU A 98 -7.89 -4.61 7.38
CA LEU A 98 -6.52 -4.74 7.87
C LEU A 98 -6.43 -4.36 9.36
N ARG A 99 -7.08 -3.26 9.77
CA ARG A 99 -7.13 -2.82 11.17
C ARG A 99 -7.84 -3.83 12.08
N GLU A 100 -8.86 -4.52 11.60
CA GLU A 100 -9.53 -5.62 12.32
C GLU A 100 -8.58 -6.75 12.64
N GLN A 101 -7.57 -6.99 11.81
CA GLN A 101 -6.51 -7.98 12.04
C GLN A 101 -5.36 -7.44 12.91
N ASN A 102 -5.53 -6.25 13.52
CA ASN A 102 -4.59 -5.61 14.44
C ASN A 102 -3.22 -5.31 13.82
N VAL A 103 -3.15 -4.90 12.56
CA VAL A 103 -1.90 -4.46 11.94
C VAL A 103 -1.32 -3.24 12.68
N ASP A 104 0.00 -3.18 12.75
CA ASP A 104 0.75 -2.07 13.35
C ASP A 104 1.23 -1.10 12.29
N TRP A 105 1.49 -1.60 11.09
CA TRP A 105 1.89 -0.81 9.94
C TRP A 105 1.36 -1.39 8.63
N MET A 106 1.32 -0.55 7.60
CA MET A 106 0.85 -0.92 6.28
C MET A 106 1.88 -0.51 5.23
N CYS A 107 2.12 -1.37 4.24
CA CYS A 107 2.94 -1.06 3.06
C CYS A 107 2.05 -0.86 1.85
N LEU A 108 2.32 0.23 1.09
CA LEU A 108 1.50 0.66 -0.04
C LEU A 108 2.40 1.03 -1.25
N PRO A 109 3.03 0.07 -1.93
CA PRO A 109 3.75 0.36 -3.17
C PRO A 109 2.82 0.92 -4.22
N SER A 110 3.23 2.02 -4.88
CA SER A 110 2.32 2.81 -5.72
C SER A 110 3.01 3.42 -6.93
N ALA A 111 2.21 3.64 -7.98
CA ALA A 111 2.57 4.43 -9.16
C ALA A 111 1.39 5.35 -9.53
N PHE A 112 1.08 6.32 -8.65
CA PHE A 112 0.01 7.29 -8.87
C PHE A 112 0.32 8.14 -10.11
N THR A 113 -0.69 8.44 -10.93
CA THR A 113 -0.52 9.45 -11.97
C THR A 113 -0.15 10.79 -11.32
N TRP A 114 0.61 11.63 -12.04
CA TRP A 114 1.02 12.92 -11.51
C TRP A 114 -0.16 13.72 -10.96
N GLN A 115 -1.22 13.87 -11.74
CA GLN A 115 -2.38 14.67 -11.39
C GLN A 115 -3.11 14.16 -10.14
N THR A 116 -3.36 12.86 -10.09
CA THR A 116 -4.04 12.28 -8.92
C THR A 116 -3.12 12.20 -7.70
N GLY A 117 -1.82 12.09 -7.91
CA GLY A 117 -0.84 12.10 -6.83
C GLY A 117 -0.75 13.46 -6.16
N ASP A 118 -0.64 14.52 -6.95
CA ASP A 118 -0.56 15.90 -6.46
C ASP A 118 -1.76 16.26 -5.55
N ALA A 119 -2.96 15.88 -5.98
CA ALA A 119 -4.18 16.21 -5.24
C ALA A 119 -4.49 15.24 -4.07
N HIS A 120 -4.16 13.93 -4.19
CA HIS A 120 -4.73 12.91 -3.32
C HIS A 120 -3.72 12.12 -2.48
N TRP A 121 -2.44 12.10 -2.84
CA TRP A 121 -1.44 11.25 -2.21
C TRP A 121 -1.31 11.49 -0.71
N TYR A 122 -0.95 12.68 -0.32
CA TYR A 122 -0.80 13.04 1.08
C TYR A 122 -2.10 12.96 1.90
N PRO A 123 -3.23 13.55 1.44
CA PRO A 123 -4.47 13.48 2.19
C PRO A 123 -4.91 12.05 2.48
N LEU A 124 -4.86 11.15 1.47
CA LEU A 124 -5.31 9.79 1.64
C LEU A 124 -4.38 8.96 2.54
N ILE A 125 -3.06 9.04 2.37
CA ILE A 125 -2.13 8.31 3.24
C ILE A 125 -2.29 8.74 4.69
N ARG A 126 -2.35 10.04 4.94
CA ARG A 126 -2.55 10.58 6.29
C ARG A 126 -3.90 10.15 6.88
N ALA A 127 -4.95 10.14 6.07
CA ALA A 127 -6.25 9.63 6.50
C ALA A 127 -6.17 8.16 6.93
N ARG A 128 -5.53 7.29 6.11
CA ARG A 128 -5.36 5.86 6.44
C ARG A 128 -4.55 5.66 7.72
N ALA A 129 -3.48 6.43 7.91
CA ALA A 129 -2.68 6.38 9.13
C ALA A 129 -3.49 6.78 10.36
N ILE A 130 -4.19 7.93 10.30
CA ILE A 130 -4.97 8.50 11.41
C ILE A 130 -6.15 7.62 11.80
N GLU A 131 -6.98 7.26 10.83
CA GLU A 131 -8.25 6.55 11.10
C GLU A 131 -8.05 5.11 11.56
N ASN A 132 -6.92 4.48 11.21
CA ASN A 132 -6.58 3.13 11.62
C ASN A 132 -5.52 3.08 12.72
N GLN A 133 -4.92 4.23 13.07
CA GLN A 133 -3.89 4.35 14.10
C GLN A 133 -2.71 3.39 13.85
N VAL A 134 -2.14 3.49 12.64
CA VAL A 134 -1.05 2.63 12.13
C VAL A 134 0.00 3.48 11.44
N TRP A 135 1.23 2.94 11.35
CA TRP A 135 2.23 3.47 10.44
C TRP A 135 1.85 3.15 8.99
N VAL A 136 2.16 4.05 8.06
CA VAL A 136 2.02 3.81 6.61
C VAL A 136 3.35 4.05 5.93
N VAL A 137 3.88 3.01 5.30
CA VAL A 137 5.08 3.06 4.46
C VAL A 137 4.62 3.03 2.99
N ALA A 138 4.79 4.11 2.29
CA ALA A 138 4.25 4.32 0.96
C ALA A 138 5.35 4.62 -0.08
N PRO A 139 6.04 3.58 -0.61
CA PRO A 139 6.97 3.77 -1.70
C PRO A 139 6.21 4.15 -2.98
N GLY A 140 6.61 5.25 -3.61
CA GLY A 140 5.99 5.80 -4.80
C GLY A 140 6.96 5.80 -5.99
N GLN A 141 6.59 5.16 -7.10
CA GLN A 141 7.31 5.29 -8.35
C GLN A 141 7.11 6.70 -8.91
N GLY A 142 8.19 7.41 -9.18
CA GLY A 142 8.17 8.78 -9.69
C GLY A 142 8.84 8.93 -11.05
N GLY A 143 8.51 10.02 -11.74
CA GLY A 143 9.16 10.42 -12.98
C GLY A 143 8.39 10.08 -14.26
N GLN A 144 9.03 10.33 -15.40
CA GLN A 144 8.46 10.08 -16.73
C GLN A 144 8.69 8.60 -17.10
N ASN A 145 7.62 7.81 -17.13
CA ASN A 145 7.70 6.37 -17.41
C ASN A 145 7.52 6.04 -18.90
N SER A 146 6.81 6.91 -19.63
CA SER A 146 6.66 6.86 -21.08
C SER A 146 6.33 8.25 -21.61
N GLU A 147 6.23 8.43 -22.94
CA GLU A 147 5.86 9.72 -23.53
C GLU A 147 4.55 10.31 -23.00
N ARG A 148 3.61 9.44 -22.57
CA ARG A 148 2.26 9.82 -22.12
C ARG A 148 2.02 9.61 -20.63
N ARG A 149 2.92 8.92 -19.92
CA ARG A 149 2.71 8.57 -18.52
C ARG A 149 3.81 9.12 -17.62
N ARG A 150 3.42 10.01 -16.73
CA ARG A 150 4.25 10.49 -15.62
C ARG A 150 3.63 10.06 -14.31
N THR A 151 4.46 9.57 -13.38
CA THR A 151 4.04 9.20 -12.03
C THR A 151 4.57 10.17 -11.00
N TYR A 152 3.85 10.28 -9.88
CA TYR A 152 4.02 11.35 -8.89
C TYR A 152 5.27 11.17 -8.04
N GLY A 153 5.64 9.94 -7.70
CA GLY A 153 6.73 9.68 -6.77
C GLY A 153 6.33 9.98 -5.32
N HIS A 154 7.11 10.83 -4.66
CA HIS A 154 6.86 11.30 -3.31
C HIS A 154 6.71 10.14 -2.30
N SER A 155 7.64 9.17 -2.36
CA SER A 155 7.72 8.11 -1.35
C SER A 155 7.78 8.72 0.03
N LEU A 156 6.97 8.20 0.96
CA LEU A 156 6.90 8.75 2.31
C LEU A 156 6.61 7.68 3.37
N ILE A 157 6.92 8.01 4.62
CA ILE A 157 6.52 7.26 5.80
C ILE A 157 5.70 8.18 6.70
N CYS A 158 4.49 7.74 7.06
CA CYS A 158 3.55 8.48 7.90
C CYS A 158 3.33 7.76 9.22
N ASP A 159 3.39 8.49 10.32
CA ASP A 159 3.17 7.95 11.66
C ASP A 159 1.66 7.76 11.97
N PRO A 160 1.29 7.05 13.05
CA PRO A 160 -0.11 6.83 13.43
C PRO A 160 -0.89 8.10 13.78
N TRP A 161 -0.19 9.22 14.02
CA TRP A 161 -0.80 10.54 14.25
C TRP A 161 -1.07 11.30 12.95
N GLY A 162 -0.61 10.77 11.81
CA GLY A 162 -0.75 11.40 10.50
C GLY A 162 0.35 12.41 10.17
N ARG A 163 1.49 12.37 10.84
CA ARG A 163 2.66 13.18 10.49
C ARG A 163 3.49 12.45 9.45
N VAL A 164 3.89 13.13 8.41
CA VAL A 164 4.91 12.65 7.49
C VAL A 164 6.25 12.74 8.20
N VAL A 165 6.84 11.60 8.54
CA VAL A 165 8.09 11.51 9.30
C VAL A 165 9.29 11.70 8.38
N THR A 166 9.21 11.12 7.20
CA THR A 166 10.22 11.26 6.14
C THR A 166 9.55 11.15 4.79
N GLU A 167 10.08 11.87 3.83
CA GLU A 167 9.61 11.86 2.44
C GLU A 167 10.75 12.16 1.48
N MET A 168 10.53 11.83 0.21
CA MET A 168 11.37 12.29 -0.89
C MET A 168 10.48 12.82 -2.02
N GLY A 169 11.04 13.67 -2.87
CA GLY A 169 10.36 14.16 -4.06
C GLY A 169 10.37 13.15 -5.21
N GLU A 170 10.42 13.66 -6.42
CA GLU A 170 10.62 12.86 -7.62
C GLU A 170 12.07 12.36 -7.71
N GLY A 171 12.24 11.25 -8.41
CA GLY A 171 13.55 10.66 -8.67
C GLY A 171 13.90 9.50 -7.77
N PRO A 172 15.03 8.83 -8.06
CA PRO A 172 15.48 7.68 -7.30
C PRO A 172 16.05 8.10 -5.94
N GLY A 173 15.77 7.31 -4.90
CA GLY A 173 16.29 7.56 -3.56
C GLY A 173 15.80 6.58 -2.53
N LEU A 174 16.18 6.82 -1.29
CA LEU A 174 15.80 6.03 -0.13
C LEU A 174 15.20 6.94 0.93
N VAL A 175 14.08 6.53 1.51
CA VAL A 175 13.56 7.07 2.77
C VAL A 175 13.67 6.00 3.84
N ALA A 176 14.02 6.40 5.06
CA ALA A 176 14.14 5.49 6.19
C ALA A 176 13.56 6.14 7.45
N ALA A 177 12.92 5.33 8.28
CA ALA A 177 12.43 5.72 9.59
C ALA A 177 12.43 4.52 10.53
N GLU A 178 12.49 4.78 11.81
CA GLU A 178 12.19 3.81 12.86
C GLU A 178 10.69 3.82 13.11
N LEU A 179 10.07 2.64 13.09
CA LEU A 179 8.66 2.44 13.41
C LEU A 179 8.51 2.15 14.91
N ASP A 180 8.14 3.17 15.67
CA ASP A 180 7.87 3.04 17.10
C ASP A 180 6.48 2.37 17.32
N LEU A 181 6.50 1.08 17.68
CA LEU A 181 5.26 0.31 17.95
C LEU A 181 4.60 0.72 19.26
N ASP A 182 5.36 1.24 20.22
CA ASP A 182 4.79 1.77 21.47
C ASP A 182 3.94 3.02 21.19
N GLN A 183 4.28 3.81 20.18
CA GLN A 183 3.44 4.91 19.73
C GLN A 183 2.06 4.41 19.27
N VAL A 184 2.00 3.29 18.54
CA VAL A 184 0.74 2.67 18.11
C VAL A 184 -0.10 2.24 19.33
N ALA A 185 0.50 1.48 20.25
CA ALA A 185 -0.16 0.98 21.46
C ALA A 185 -0.67 2.11 22.35
N ASN A 186 0.18 3.12 22.59
CA ASN A 186 -0.16 4.28 23.41
C ASN A 186 -1.28 5.11 22.79
N LEU A 187 -1.25 5.32 21.47
CA LEU A 187 -2.29 6.06 20.79
C LEU A 187 -3.65 5.35 20.86
N ARG A 188 -3.66 4.04 20.62
CA ARG A 188 -4.86 3.20 20.71
C ARG A 188 -5.47 3.19 22.09
N THR A 189 -4.64 3.21 23.14
CA THR A 189 -5.09 3.29 24.54
C THR A 189 -5.64 4.67 24.88
N ARG A 190 -4.95 5.73 24.47
CA ARG A 190 -5.34 7.13 24.81
C ARG A 190 -6.54 7.65 24.01
N MET A 191 -6.71 7.15 22.78
CA MET A 191 -7.78 7.53 21.87
C MET A 191 -8.37 6.29 21.19
N PRO A 192 -9.19 5.50 21.89
CA PRO A 192 -9.66 4.20 21.42
C PRO A 192 -10.79 4.35 20.38
N VAL A 193 -10.50 5.00 19.24
CA VAL A 193 -11.49 5.26 18.18
C VAL A 193 -12.08 3.99 17.59
N TRP A 194 -11.30 2.90 17.61
CA TRP A 194 -11.77 1.61 17.15
C TRP A 194 -12.91 1.07 18.01
N GLU A 195 -12.80 1.19 19.34
CA GLU A 195 -13.79 0.74 20.31
C GLU A 195 -15.05 1.63 20.29
N HIS A 196 -14.89 2.89 19.88
CA HIS A 196 -15.98 3.85 19.81
C HIS A 196 -16.85 3.70 18.54
N ARG A 197 -16.48 2.84 17.61
CA ARG A 197 -17.26 2.59 16.39
C ARG A 197 -18.67 2.10 16.73
N ARG A 198 -19.68 2.74 16.17
CA ARG A 198 -21.08 2.33 16.28
C ARG A 198 -21.57 1.56 15.05
N LEU A 199 -21.04 1.93 13.89
CA LEU A 199 -21.32 1.25 12.64
C LEU A 199 -20.19 0.25 12.38
N LYS A 200 -20.55 -1.03 12.36
CA LYS A 200 -19.67 -2.12 11.97
C LYS A 200 -20.18 -2.57 10.60
N GLY A 201 -19.41 -2.26 9.57
CA GLY A 201 -19.68 -2.65 8.20
C GLY A 201 -19.57 -4.16 8.03
#